data_d5b683b3264e01de2fdc4460f97cf2da
#
_entry.id   d5b683b3264e01de2fdc4460f97cf2da
#
_cell.length_a   1.000
_cell.length_b   1.000
_cell.length_c   1.000
_cell.angle_alpha   90.00
_cell.angle_beta   90.00
_cell.angle_gamma   90.00
#
_symmetry.space_group_name_H-M   'P 1'
#
loop_
_entity.id
_entity.type
_entity.pdbx_description
1 polymer ?
#
loop_
_entity_poly.entity_id
_entity_poly.type
_entity_poly.pdbx_seq_one_letter_code
_entity_poly.pdbx_strand_id
1 'polypeptide(L)'
;QELVKEFDLKRVQKSGAIFNTEKLEWLNKEYLKNLSTEEITNSLEPFLKAKNISAPKHLLGKIVALERARMKNLNNFLEIAGFFFQLPTYEASLLVWQKESSPKIKAILEESLEIIRNIKASEFNRRMLAESLANIVDKEGRGPVFWPLRVAVSGLAASPDPLEIIEILGPEETEKRLLIAINKINGSNLK
;
A
#
# COMPACT_ATOMS: atom_id res chain seq x y z
N GLN A 1 25.04 2.91 -25.02
CA GLN A 1 25.86 2.08 -25.95
C GLN A 1 25.00 1.11 -26.76
N GLU A 2 23.93 0.53 -26.23
CA GLU A 2 23.01 -0.35 -26.96
C GLU A 2 22.28 0.37 -28.10
N LEU A 3 21.73 1.57 -27.83
CA LEU A 3 21.09 2.39 -28.87
C LEU A 3 21.96 2.69 -30.06
N VAL A 4 23.28 2.87 -29.84
CA VAL A 4 24.23 3.10 -30.94
C VAL A 4 24.44 1.85 -31.79
N LYS A 5 24.40 0.67 -31.17
CA LYS A 5 24.54 -0.62 -31.88
C LYS A 5 23.29 -0.99 -32.67
N GLU A 6 22.12 -0.64 -32.15
CA GLU A 6 20.82 -0.94 -32.74
C GLU A 6 20.34 0.12 -33.77
N PHE A 7 21.05 1.26 -33.85
CA PHE A 7 20.68 2.35 -34.75
C PHE A 7 20.97 1.98 -36.22
N ASP A 8 19.92 1.97 -37.03
CA ASP A 8 20.01 1.77 -38.48
C ASP A 8 19.26 2.90 -39.19
N LEU A 9 19.98 3.64 -40.05
CA LEU A 9 19.41 4.72 -40.88
C LEU A 9 18.24 4.27 -41.75
N LYS A 10 18.21 3.02 -42.17
CA LYS A 10 17.11 2.45 -42.95
C LYS A 10 15.80 2.31 -42.16
N ARG A 11 15.88 2.32 -40.82
CA ARG A 11 14.72 2.26 -39.92
C ARG A 11 14.17 3.64 -39.55
N VAL A 12 14.84 4.73 -39.97
CA VAL A 12 14.38 6.10 -39.69
C VAL A 12 13.17 6.42 -40.55
N GLN A 13 12.03 6.65 -39.89
CA GLN A 13 10.79 7.05 -40.56
C GLN A 13 10.85 8.53 -40.98
N LYS A 14 10.30 8.86 -42.18
CA LYS A 14 10.25 10.25 -42.66
C LYS A 14 9.22 11.13 -41.95
N SER A 15 8.27 10.52 -41.21
CA SER A 15 7.26 11.22 -40.42
C SER A 15 7.79 11.57 -39.06
N GLY A 16 7.42 12.75 -38.51
CA GLY A 16 7.75 13.14 -37.15
C GLY A 16 7.26 12.09 -36.14
N ALA A 17 8.11 11.74 -35.19
CA ALA A 17 7.73 10.84 -34.10
C ALA A 17 6.75 11.55 -33.16
N ILE A 18 5.58 10.96 -32.94
CA ILE A 18 4.63 11.42 -31.92
C ILE A 18 5.03 10.77 -30.60
N PHE A 19 5.32 11.60 -29.60
CA PHE A 19 5.57 11.13 -28.25
C PHE A 19 4.27 10.60 -27.63
N ASN A 20 4.25 9.31 -27.29
CA ASN A 20 3.11 8.66 -26.66
C ASN A 20 3.47 8.29 -25.22
N THR A 21 2.89 9.01 -24.25
CA THR A 21 3.13 8.81 -22.81
C THR A 21 2.67 7.43 -22.34
N GLU A 22 1.55 6.91 -22.85
CA GLU A 22 1.04 5.59 -22.49
C GLU A 22 2.01 4.48 -22.91
N LYS A 23 2.59 4.61 -24.12
CA LYS A 23 3.61 3.68 -24.59
C LYS A 23 4.89 3.76 -23.77
N LEU A 24 5.28 4.95 -23.30
CA LEU A 24 6.43 5.12 -22.42
C LEU A 24 6.16 4.48 -21.03
N GLU A 25 4.97 4.69 -20.46
CA GLU A 25 4.57 4.06 -19.19
C GLU A 25 4.57 2.52 -19.33
N TRP A 26 4.06 2.01 -20.45
CA TRP A 26 4.08 0.57 -20.71
C TRP A 26 5.52 0.03 -20.81
N LEU A 27 6.41 0.72 -21.55
CA LEU A 27 7.83 0.35 -21.64
C LEU A 27 8.50 0.36 -20.27
N ASN A 28 8.29 1.41 -19.48
CA ASN A 28 8.86 1.50 -18.13
C ASN A 28 8.38 0.33 -17.24
N LYS A 29 7.09 -0.04 -17.33
CA LYS A 29 6.53 -1.18 -16.61
C LYS A 29 7.19 -2.50 -17.03
N GLU A 30 7.44 -2.70 -18.32
CA GLU A 30 8.16 -3.90 -18.81
C GLU A 30 9.62 -3.91 -18.31
N TYR A 31 10.32 -2.78 -18.29
CA TYR A 31 11.66 -2.69 -17.71
C TYR A 31 11.65 -3.00 -16.20
N LEU A 32 10.71 -2.46 -15.44
CA LEU A 32 10.59 -2.75 -14.01
C LEU A 32 10.33 -4.23 -13.70
N LYS A 33 9.64 -4.96 -14.58
CA LYS A 33 9.44 -6.41 -14.45
C LYS A 33 10.74 -7.22 -14.54
N ASN A 34 11.74 -6.71 -15.27
CA ASN A 34 13.02 -7.38 -15.47
C ASN A 34 14.03 -7.06 -14.35
N LEU A 35 13.81 -6.00 -13.56
CA LEU A 35 14.67 -5.66 -12.43
C LEU A 35 14.33 -6.54 -11.22
N SER A 36 15.30 -6.89 -10.41
CA SER A 36 15.09 -7.50 -9.10
C SER A 36 14.51 -6.49 -8.11
N THR A 37 13.88 -6.98 -7.03
CA THR A 37 13.41 -6.13 -5.93
C THR A 37 14.54 -5.28 -5.35
N GLU A 38 15.76 -5.83 -5.28
CA GLU A 38 16.94 -5.12 -4.77
C GLU A 38 17.37 -3.98 -5.70
N GLU A 39 17.39 -4.18 -7.01
CA GLU A 39 17.73 -3.14 -7.99
C GLU A 39 16.71 -1.98 -7.95
N ILE A 40 15.41 -2.29 -7.85
CA ILE A 40 14.36 -1.28 -7.70
C ILE A 40 14.56 -0.52 -6.38
N THR A 41 14.82 -1.23 -5.27
CA THR A 41 15.05 -0.64 -3.94
C THR A 41 16.24 0.32 -3.97
N ASN A 42 17.37 -0.10 -4.54
CA ASN A 42 18.56 0.73 -4.68
C ASN A 42 18.32 1.99 -5.53
N SER A 43 17.48 1.87 -6.57
CA SER A 43 17.11 3.01 -7.43
C SER A 43 16.15 3.99 -6.73
N LEU A 44 15.34 3.51 -5.79
CA LEU A 44 14.40 4.34 -5.02
C LEU A 44 15.07 5.09 -3.86
N GLU A 45 16.13 4.55 -3.24
CA GLU A 45 16.79 5.20 -2.10
C GLU A 45 17.18 6.67 -2.33
N PRO A 46 17.91 7.04 -3.42
CA PRO A 46 18.24 8.43 -3.66
C PRO A 46 17.02 9.30 -3.93
N PHE A 47 16.00 8.75 -4.59
CA PHE A 47 14.73 9.44 -4.84
C PHE A 47 13.97 9.76 -3.53
N LEU A 48 13.90 8.81 -2.60
CA LEU A 48 13.28 9.01 -1.29
C LEU A 48 14.06 10.00 -0.43
N LYS A 49 15.41 9.92 -0.43
CA LYS A 49 16.26 10.88 0.27
C LYS A 49 16.03 12.31 -0.22
N ALA A 50 15.90 12.51 -1.54
CA ALA A 50 15.60 13.82 -2.11
C ALA A 50 14.25 14.40 -1.68
N LYS A 51 13.32 13.52 -1.20
CA LYS A 51 12.02 13.89 -0.63
C LYS A 51 12.03 13.93 0.90
N ASN A 52 13.20 13.84 1.55
CA ASN A 52 13.37 13.75 3.00
C ASN A 52 12.65 12.54 3.63
N ILE A 53 12.47 11.47 2.88
CA ILE A 53 11.92 10.20 3.36
C ILE A 53 13.07 9.24 3.62
N SER A 54 13.15 8.75 4.87
CA SER A 54 14.13 7.73 5.27
C SER A 54 13.39 6.47 5.72
N ALA A 55 13.81 5.33 5.19
CA ALA A 55 13.30 4.03 5.59
C ALA A 55 14.44 3.00 5.60
N PRO A 56 14.44 2.04 6.53
CA PRO A 56 15.40 0.94 6.50
C PRO A 56 15.29 0.16 5.18
N LYS A 57 16.44 -0.23 4.60
CA LYS A 57 16.47 -0.90 3.29
C LYS A 57 15.61 -2.17 3.25
N HIS A 58 15.61 -2.95 4.34
CA HIS A 58 14.79 -4.16 4.44
C HIS A 58 13.29 -3.88 4.39
N LEU A 59 12.83 -2.77 5.01
CA LEU A 59 11.44 -2.33 4.98
C LEU A 59 11.06 -1.87 3.57
N LEU A 60 11.91 -1.04 2.95
CA LEU A 60 11.72 -0.57 1.58
C LEU A 60 11.63 -1.75 0.60
N GLY A 61 12.47 -2.76 0.77
CA GLY A 61 12.42 -3.99 -0.04
C GLY A 61 11.08 -4.74 0.08
N LYS A 62 10.51 -4.84 1.29
CA LYS A 62 9.17 -5.44 1.49
C LYS A 62 8.07 -4.62 0.79
N ILE A 63 8.12 -3.29 0.92
CA ILE A 63 7.16 -2.39 0.27
C ILE A 63 7.26 -2.51 -1.26
N VAL A 64 8.48 -2.52 -1.81
CA VAL A 64 8.72 -2.71 -3.24
C VAL A 64 8.17 -4.05 -3.72
N ALA A 65 8.43 -5.14 -2.99
CA ALA A 65 7.91 -6.47 -3.34
C ALA A 65 6.38 -6.50 -3.41
N LEU A 66 5.70 -5.84 -2.47
CA LEU A 66 4.23 -5.74 -2.44
C LEU A 66 3.68 -4.89 -3.59
N GLU A 67 4.29 -3.74 -3.86
CA GLU A 67 3.75 -2.73 -4.78
C GLU A 67 4.25 -2.89 -6.23
N ARG A 68 5.27 -3.71 -6.47
CA ARG A 68 5.93 -3.87 -7.77
C ARG A 68 4.97 -4.06 -8.94
N ALA A 69 3.94 -4.89 -8.78
CA ALA A 69 2.96 -5.15 -9.83
C ALA A 69 2.13 -3.90 -10.21
N ARG A 70 2.00 -2.95 -9.28
CA ARG A 70 1.25 -1.69 -9.43
C ARG A 70 2.12 -0.53 -9.89
N MET A 71 3.45 -0.64 -9.78
CA MET A 71 4.39 0.40 -10.22
C MET A 71 4.35 0.56 -11.74
N LYS A 72 4.26 1.80 -12.19
CA LYS A 72 4.42 2.19 -13.60
C LYS A 72 5.84 2.68 -13.89
N ASN A 73 6.42 3.38 -12.93
CA ASN A 73 7.79 3.92 -12.93
C ASN A 73 8.20 4.26 -11.50
N LEU A 74 9.46 4.69 -11.29
CA LEU A 74 9.96 5.05 -9.96
C LEU A 74 9.25 6.29 -9.36
N ASN A 75 8.83 7.25 -10.19
CA ASN A 75 8.16 8.46 -9.69
C ASN A 75 6.77 8.16 -9.13
N ASN A 76 6.06 7.20 -9.71
CA ASN A 76 4.74 6.78 -9.24
C ASN A 76 4.77 6.00 -7.91
N PHE A 77 5.97 5.60 -7.43
CA PHE A 77 6.09 4.81 -6.20
C PHE A 77 5.47 5.50 -4.98
N LEU A 78 5.72 6.79 -4.78
CA LEU A 78 5.15 7.53 -3.64
C LEU A 78 3.64 7.74 -3.74
N GLU A 79 3.07 7.73 -4.93
CA GLU A 79 1.61 7.82 -5.11
C GLU A 79 0.92 6.55 -4.60
N ILE A 80 1.53 5.37 -4.83
CA ILE A 80 0.95 4.08 -4.47
C ILE A 80 1.41 3.55 -3.11
N ALA A 81 2.61 3.92 -2.66
CA ALA A 81 3.26 3.41 -1.45
C ALA A 81 3.53 4.49 -0.38
N GLY A 82 3.22 5.75 -0.65
CA GLY A 82 3.49 6.87 0.27
C GLY A 82 2.84 6.70 1.64
N PHE A 83 1.71 6.01 1.71
CA PHE A 83 1.01 5.72 2.96
C PHE A 83 1.83 4.85 3.94
N PHE A 84 2.82 4.09 3.48
CA PHE A 84 3.72 3.35 4.38
C PHE A 84 4.61 4.28 5.21
N PHE A 85 4.95 5.44 4.68
CA PHE A 85 5.82 6.43 5.33
C PHE A 85 5.01 7.47 6.12
N GLN A 86 3.85 7.85 5.60
CA GLN A 86 2.96 8.81 6.24
C GLN A 86 1.52 8.46 5.93
N LEU A 87 0.72 8.21 6.98
CA LEU A 87 -0.72 7.95 6.83
C LEU A 87 -1.40 9.19 6.25
N PRO A 88 -2.07 9.09 5.07
CA PRO A 88 -2.83 10.21 4.50
C PRO A 88 -3.99 10.63 5.40
N THR A 89 -4.37 11.90 5.32
CA THR A 89 -5.62 12.35 5.92
C THR A 89 -6.80 11.78 5.14
N TYR A 90 -7.78 11.24 5.85
CA TYR A 90 -9.02 10.69 5.28
C TYR A 90 -10.22 11.01 6.15
N GLU A 91 -11.40 11.05 5.55
CA GLU A 91 -12.65 11.29 6.24
C GLU A 91 -13.15 10.03 6.97
N ALA A 92 -13.77 10.20 8.14
CA ALA A 92 -14.30 9.07 8.92
C ALA A 92 -15.34 8.25 8.14
N SER A 93 -16.10 8.87 7.25
CA SER A 93 -17.06 8.20 6.37
C SER A 93 -16.44 7.15 5.47
N LEU A 94 -15.14 7.28 5.12
CA LEU A 94 -14.43 6.30 4.32
C LEU A 94 -14.25 4.95 5.04
N LEU A 95 -14.25 4.95 6.38
CA LEU A 95 -14.17 3.72 7.19
C LEU A 95 -15.44 2.87 7.10
N VAL A 96 -16.57 3.50 6.74
CA VAL A 96 -17.87 2.83 6.72
C VAL A 96 -17.99 1.94 5.48
N TRP A 97 -18.24 0.66 5.70
CA TRP A 97 -18.51 -0.30 4.62
C TRP A 97 -19.99 -0.23 4.21
N GLN A 98 -20.23 0.18 2.96
CA GLN A 98 -21.57 0.24 2.36
C GLN A 98 -22.61 0.99 3.25
N LYS A 99 -23.59 0.24 3.80
CA LYS A 99 -24.67 0.77 4.63
C LYS A 99 -24.51 0.43 6.12
N GLU A 100 -23.32 -0.07 6.52
CA GLU A 100 -23.07 -0.40 7.92
C GLU A 100 -23.08 0.88 8.79
N SER A 101 -23.48 0.74 10.05
CA SER A 101 -23.48 1.87 10.97
C SER A 101 -22.07 2.15 11.52
N SER A 102 -21.76 3.41 11.78
CA SER A 102 -20.48 3.82 12.37
C SER A 102 -20.20 3.12 13.73
N PRO A 103 -21.17 2.96 14.65
CA PRO A 103 -20.94 2.19 15.88
C PRO A 103 -20.55 0.73 15.63
N LYS A 104 -21.13 0.07 14.61
CA LYS A 104 -20.77 -1.31 14.25
C LYS A 104 -19.34 -1.38 13.71
N ILE A 105 -18.96 -0.48 12.80
CA ILE A 105 -17.59 -0.41 12.26
C ILE A 105 -16.58 -0.14 13.37
N LYS A 106 -16.92 0.76 14.31
CA LYS A 106 -16.09 1.01 15.49
C LYS A 106 -15.87 -0.26 16.30
N ALA A 107 -16.92 -0.98 16.64
CA ALA A 107 -16.82 -2.22 17.41
C ALA A 107 -15.94 -3.28 16.71
N ILE A 108 -16.06 -3.40 15.37
CA ILE A 108 -15.22 -4.29 14.56
C ILE A 108 -13.74 -3.85 14.61
N LEU A 109 -13.44 -2.56 14.52
CA LEU A 109 -12.07 -2.07 14.62
C LEU A 109 -11.48 -2.27 16.02
N GLU A 110 -12.28 -2.06 17.08
CA GLU A 110 -11.87 -2.28 18.46
C GLU A 110 -11.58 -3.78 18.73
N GLU A 111 -12.47 -4.67 18.30
CA GLU A 111 -12.27 -6.12 18.39
C GLU A 111 -11.04 -6.57 17.58
N SER A 112 -10.89 -6.05 16.35
CA SER A 112 -9.71 -6.34 15.50
C SER A 112 -8.40 -5.85 16.14
N LEU A 113 -8.41 -4.69 16.77
CA LEU A 113 -7.25 -4.13 17.48
C LEU A 113 -6.82 -5.04 18.63
N GLU A 114 -7.76 -5.48 19.46
CA GLU A 114 -7.47 -6.39 20.58
C GLU A 114 -6.93 -7.74 20.09
N ILE A 115 -7.47 -8.29 19.00
CA ILE A 115 -6.97 -9.53 18.39
C ILE A 115 -5.51 -9.32 17.93
N ILE A 116 -5.23 -8.23 17.20
CA ILE A 116 -3.91 -7.93 16.65
C ILE A 116 -2.86 -7.69 17.74
N ARG A 117 -3.22 -7.01 18.83
CA ARG A 117 -2.34 -6.79 20.00
C ARG A 117 -1.88 -8.08 20.67
N ASN A 118 -2.72 -9.11 20.66
CA ASN A 118 -2.41 -10.40 21.28
C ASN A 118 -1.48 -11.28 20.44
N ILE A 119 -1.16 -10.88 19.19
CA ILE A 119 -0.22 -11.62 18.34
C ILE A 119 1.20 -11.29 18.79
N LYS A 120 1.99 -12.32 19.12
CA LYS A 120 3.41 -12.15 19.49
C LYS A 120 4.20 -11.56 18.31
N ALA A 121 5.12 -10.64 18.60
CA ALA A 121 5.94 -9.99 17.57
C ALA A 121 6.70 -10.99 16.68
N SER A 122 7.15 -12.13 17.23
CA SER A 122 7.82 -13.21 16.47
C SER A 122 6.92 -13.96 15.50
N GLU A 123 5.61 -13.88 15.69
CA GLU A 123 4.58 -14.55 14.90
C GLU A 123 3.77 -13.57 14.04
N PHE A 124 4.14 -12.28 14.06
CA PHE A 124 3.42 -11.21 13.37
C PHE A 124 3.66 -11.25 11.87
N ASN A 125 2.85 -12.02 11.18
CA ASN A 125 2.87 -12.21 9.74
C ASN A 125 1.45 -12.36 9.17
N ARG A 126 1.32 -12.23 7.85
CA ARG A 126 0.03 -12.28 7.14
C ARG A 126 -0.80 -13.53 7.49
N ARG A 127 -0.16 -14.69 7.62
CA ARG A 127 -0.86 -15.94 7.93
C ARG A 127 -1.46 -15.90 9.33
N MET A 128 -0.69 -15.54 10.33
CA MET A 128 -1.16 -15.44 11.72
C MET A 128 -2.25 -14.39 11.86
N LEU A 129 -2.10 -13.24 11.19
CA LEU A 129 -3.13 -12.20 11.15
C LEU A 129 -4.46 -12.74 10.57
N ALA A 130 -4.40 -13.49 9.46
CA ALA A 130 -5.59 -14.09 8.86
C ALA A 130 -6.25 -15.13 9.75
N GLU A 131 -5.46 -16.00 10.37
CA GLU A 131 -5.94 -17.04 11.30
C GLU A 131 -6.58 -16.41 12.56
N SER A 132 -5.94 -15.38 13.13
CA SER A 132 -6.44 -14.70 14.33
C SER A 132 -7.74 -13.94 14.10
N LEU A 133 -7.90 -13.33 12.91
CA LEU A 133 -9.09 -12.56 12.54
C LEU A 133 -10.21 -13.44 11.96
N ALA A 134 -10.01 -14.76 11.80
CA ALA A 134 -10.98 -15.65 11.15
C ALA A 134 -12.36 -15.59 11.83
N ASN A 135 -12.41 -15.66 13.15
CA ASN A 135 -13.66 -15.67 13.89
C ASN A 135 -14.50 -14.39 13.69
N ILE A 136 -13.88 -13.21 13.71
CA ILE A 136 -14.60 -11.95 13.46
C ILE A 136 -15.01 -11.84 11.99
N VAL A 137 -14.21 -12.37 11.06
CA VAL A 137 -14.57 -12.43 9.64
C VAL A 137 -15.74 -13.36 9.37
N ASP A 138 -15.79 -14.50 10.02
CA ASP A 138 -16.93 -15.46 9.90
C ASP A 138 -18.21 -14.87 10.48
N LYS A 139 -18.12 -14.11 11.59
CA LYS A 139 -19.26 -13.47 12.25
C LYS A 139 -19.79 -12.26 11.49
N GLU A 140 -18.94 -11.35 11.06
CA GLU A 140 -19.32 -10.03 10.52
C GLU A 140 -19.23 -9.96 8.99
N GLY A 141 -18.52 -10.90 8.35
CA GLY A 141 -18.24 -10.93 6.93
C GLY A 141 -16.93 -10.22 6.54
N ARG A 142 -16.39 -10.58 5.39
CA ARG A 142 -15.10 -10.04 4.90
C ARG A 142 -15.13 -8.52 4.66
N GLY A 143 -16.20 -8.02 4.06
CA GLY A 143 -16.33 -6.59 3.72
C GLY A 143 -16.30 -5.69 4.96
N PRO A 144 -17.21 -5.89 5.93
CA PRO A 144 -17.26 -5.12 7.17
C PRO A 144 -15.96 -5.16 8.00
N VAL A 145 -15.16 -6.23 7.91
CA VAL A 145 -13.88 -6.35 8.63
C VAL A 145 -12.72 -5.75 7.83
N PHE A 146 -12.51 -6.19 6.59
CA PHE A 146 -11.31 -5.81 5.85
C PHE A 146 -11.37 -4.43 5.21
N TRP A 147 -12.56 -3.88 4.94
CA TRP A 147 -12.66 -2.52 4.42
C TRP A 147 -12.19 -1.47 5.44
N PRO A 148 -12.74 -1.41 6.67
CA PRO A 148 -12.27 -0.44 7.65
C PRO A 148 -10.82 -0.68 8.07
N LEU A 149 -10.33 -1.92 8.14
CA LEU A 149 -8.91 -2.22 8.35
C LEU A 149 -8.04 -1.63 7.24
N ARG A 150 -8.43 -1.82 5.97
CA ARG A 150 -7.73 -1.24 4.80
C ARG A 150 -7.61 0.27 4.92
N VAL A 151 -8.73 0.94 5.17
CA VAL A 151 -8.76 2.40 5.28
C VAL A 151 -7.95 2.88 6.49
N ALA A 152 -8.07 2.19 7.63
CA ALA A 152 -7.32 2.54 8.83
C ALA A 152 -5.81 2.50 8.61
N VAL A 153 -5.30 1.44 7.93
CA VAL A 153 -3.84 1.25 7.78
C VAL A 153 -3.24 1.98 6.57
N SER A 154 -4.04 2.27 5.53
CA SER A 154 -3.54 2.94 4.31
C SER A 154 -4.07 4.36 4.10
N GLY A 155 -5.20 4.72 4.70
CA GLY A 155 -5.93 5.97 4.41
C GLY A 155 -6.64 5.97 3.05
N LEU A 156 -6.72 4.82 2.35
CA LEU A 156 -7.16 4.73 0.96
C LEU A 156 -8.30 3.73 0.78
N ALA A 157 -9.20 4.03 -0.15
CA ALA A 157 -10.23 3.09 -0.60
C ALA A 157 -9.66 1.92 -1.42
N ALA A 158 -8.54 2.14 -2.13
CA ALA A 158 -7.86 1.15 -2.96
C ALA A 158 -6.39 1.05 -2.58
N SER A 159 -5.98 -0.11 -2.04
CA SER A 159 -4.61 -0.43 -1.63
C SER A 159 -4.39 -1.95 -1.80
N PRO A 160 -3.19 -2.48 -1.58
CA PRO A 160 -2.97 -3.92 -1.44
C PRO A 160 -3.81 -4.55 -0.33
N ASP A 161 -3.66 -5.87 -0.14
CA ASP A 161 -4.31 -6.60 0.95
C ASP A 161 -3.99 -5.94 2.30
N PRO A 162 -5.00 -5.57 3.13
CA PRO A 162 -4.74 -4.93 4.42
C PRO A 162 -3.87 -5.78 5.35
N LEU A 163 -3.92 -7.10 5.28
CA LEU A 163 -3.06 -7.95 6.11
C LEU A 163 -1.59 -7.90 5.70
N GLU A 164 -1.30 -7.76 4.40
CA GLU A 164 0.07 -7.55 3.90
C GLU A 164 0.61 -6.17 4.33
N ILE A 165 -0.25 -5.15 4.31
CA ILE A 165 0.11 -3.82 4.80
C ILE A 165 0.41 -3.87 6.30
N ILE A 166 -0.45 -4.52 7.10
CA ILE A 166 -0.30 -4.69 8.55
C ILE A 166 1.02 -5.41 8.88
N GLU A 167 1.33 -6.50 8.16
CA GLU A 167 2.60 -7.22 8.33
C GLU A 167 3.82 -6.32 8.09
N ILE A 168 3.78 -5.47 7.06
CA ILE A 168 4.89 -4.56 6.74
C ILE A 168 5.01 -3.42 7.75
N LEU A 169 3.88 -2.84 8.19
CA LEU A 169 3.85 -1.78 9.20
C LEU A 169 4.34 -2.27 10.57
N GLY A 170 4.10 -3.55 10.87
CA GLY A 170 4.36 -4.12 12.19
C GLY A 170 3.31 -3.75 13.25
N PRO A 171 3.41 -4.35 14.46
CA PRO A 171 2.38 -4.22 15.48
C PRO A 171 2.20 -2.78 15.97
N GLU A 172 3.28 -2.06 16.25
CA GLU A 172 3.23 -0.71 16.85
C GLU A 172 2.57 0.32 15.94
N GLU A 173 2.99 0.39 14.67
CA GLU A 173 2.41 1.36 13.72
C GLU A 173 0.98 0.96 13.33
N THR A 174 0.67 -0.35 13.26
CA THR A 174 -0.70 -0.84 13.05
C THR A 174 -1.63 -0.41 14.18
N GLU A 175 -1.24 -0.63 15.43
CA GLU A 175 -1.99 -0.20 16.60
C GLU A 175 -2.28 1.30 16.57
N LYS A 176 -1.25 2.11 16.35
CA LYS A 176 -1.38 3.58 16.25
C LYS A 176 -2.41 3.99 15.20
N ARG A 177 -2.37 3.38 14.00
CA ARG A 177 -3.29 3.71 12.92
C ARG A 177 -4.73 3.26 13.21
N LEU A 178 -4.91 2.10 13.81
CA LEU A 178 -6.24 1.63 14.25
C LEU A 178 -6.83 2.56 15.31
N LEU A 179 -6.04 3.01 16.29
CA LEU A 179 -6.49 3.99 17.29
C LEU A 179 -6.90 5.32 16.66
N ILE A 180 -6.14 5.80 15.66
CA ILE A 180 -6.52 7.00 14.89
C ILE A 180 -7.88 6.79 14.19
N ALA A 181 -8.10 5.65 13.57
CA ALA A 181 -9.36 5.32 12.88
C ALA A 181 -10.55 5.28 13.86
N ILE A 182 -10.39 4.60 15.00
CA ILE A 182 -11.40 4.50 16.05
C ILE A 182 -11.76 5.90 16.58
N ASN A 183 -10.75 6.74 16.86
CA ASN A 183 -10.95 8.10 17.33
C ASN A 183 -11.65 8.99 16.29
N LYS A 184 -11.35 8.83 14.99
CA LYS A 184 -12.06 9.55 13.92
C LYS A 184 -13.55 9.23 13.91
N ILE A 185 -13.93 7.96 14.10
CA ILE A 185 -15.35 7.57 14.17
C ILE A 185 -16.02 8.18 15.40
N ASN A 186 -15.34 8.24 16.56
CA ASN A 186 -15.86 8.86 17.78
C ASN A 186 -16.08 10.37 17.64
N GLY A 187 -15.15 11.08 17.01
CA GLY A 187 -15.22 12.53 16.80
C GLY A 187 -16.20 12.96 15.69
N SER A 188 -16.56 12.02 14.83
CA SER A 188 -17.52 12.27 13.77
C SER A 188 -18.91 11.86 14.27
N ASN A 189 -19.72 12.85 14.70
CA ASN A 189 -21.17 12.66 14.79
C ASN A 189 -21.71 12.48 13.35
N LEU A 190 -21.46 11.30 12.77
CA LEU A 190 -22.08 10.88 11.53
C LEU A 190 -23.57 10.65 11.85
N LYS A 191 -24.38 11.72 11.62
CA LYS A 191 -25.84 11.67 11.65
C LYS A 191 -26.37 10.79 10.51
#